data_7454ce0f7feabfb51daf7d9fffaf40b2
#
_entry.id   7454ce0f7feabfb51daf7d9fffaf40b2
#
_cell.length_a   1.000
_cell.length_b   1.000
_cell.length_c   1.000
_cell.angle_alpha   90.00
_cell.angle_beta   90.00
_cell.angle_gamma   90.00
#
_symmetry.space_group_name_H-M   'P 1'
#
loop_
_entity.id
_entity.type
_entity.pdbx_description
1 polymer ?
#
loop_
_entity_poly.entity_id
_entity_poly.type
_entity_poly.pdbx_seq_one_letter_code
_entity_poly.pdbx_strand_id
1 'polypeptide(L)'
;MSFNVFAQTGKSAFLAEMAAREDSMKAYAFDMVNAHEAAERFRADSIFTRMLVRALKEKHAFSYPFDSLQTISRLYAPDSSFRIFTWQLVQDEATFRRHGAIQMNTADGSLVLYPLLDKTQLIEDIQNAITNNEEWVGAIYYKIIQTSFQNKKFYTLLGYDENSFRSTKKRIEVLSFNNGKPVFGGPFFSFEKDSLHKPVQARFSIEYKKDGNASIKYDEELGMIIFDHLISENNQ
;
A
#
# COMPACT_ATOMS: atom_id res chain seq x y z
N MET A 1 3.06 -22.75 -38.43
CA MET A 1 3.36 -21.30 -38.17
C MET A 1 2.16 -20.46 -37.72
N SER A 2 0.94 -20.97 -37.59
CA SER A 2 -0.26 -20.15 -37.30
C SER A 2 -0.54 -19.90 -35.80
N PHE A 3 0.02 -20.65 -34.87
CA PHE A 3 -0.27 -20.51 -33.43
C PHE A 3 0.33 -19.25 -32.77
N ASN A 4 1.45 -18.74 -33.25
CA ASN A 4 2.08 -17.54 -32.66
C ASN A 4 1.37 -16.23 -33.03
N VAL A 5 0.68 -16.15 -34.15
CA VAL A 5 -0.01 -14.92 -34.59
C VAL A 5 -1.29 -14.68 -33.78
N PHE A 6 -2.06 -15.71 -33.46
CA PHE A 6 -3.29 -15.59 -32.64
C PHE A 6 -3.00 -15.20 -31.19
N ALA A 7 -1.92 -15.73 -30.59
CA ALA A 7 -1.51 -15.36 -29.24
C ALA A 7 -1.04 -13.90 -29.15
N GLN A 8 -0.36 -13.41 -30.19
CA GLN A 8 0.17 -12.06 -30.26
C GLN A 8 -0.94 -11.01 -30.49
N THR A 9 -1.94 -11.32 -31.32
CA THR A 9 -3.10 -10.45 -31.53
C THR A 9 -3.99 -10.37 -30.29
N GLY A 10 -4.21 -11.47 -29.57
CA GLY A 10 -4.97 -11.47 -28.31
C GLY A 10 -4.29 -10.65 -27.21
N LYS A 11 -2.97 -10.74 -27.08
CA LYS A 11 -2.18 -9.95 -26.13
C LYS A 11 -2.22 -8.44 -26.45
N SER A 12 -2.14 -8.09 -27.73
CA SER A 12 -2.21 -6.69 -28.18
C SER A 12 -3.60 -6.08 -27.90
N ALA A 13 -4.67 -6.83 -28.17
CA ALA A 13 -6.04 -6.40 -27.89
C ALA A 13 -6.28 -6.19 -26.37
N PHE A 14 -5.83 -7.12 -25.53
CA PHE A 14 -5.90 -7.00 -24.08
C PHE A 14 -5.16 -5.75 -23.57
N LEU A 15 -3.94 -5.50 -24.04
CA LEU A 15 -3.17 -4.32 -23.62
C LEU A 15 -3.84 -3.02 -24.04
N ALA A 16 -4.41 -2.96 -25.26
CA ALA A 16 -5.14 -1.78 -25.73
C ALA A 16 -6.41 -1.52 -24.91
N GLU A 17 -7.16 -2.58 -24.56
CA GLU A 17 -8.33 -2.46 -23.70
C GLU A 17 -7.96 -1.98 -22.30
N MET A 18 -6.94 -2.56 -21.67
CA MET A 18 -6.49 -2.14 -20.35
C MET A 18 -5.98 -0.71 -20.34
N ALA A 19 -5.27 -0.28 -21.39
CA ALA A 19 -4.83 1.11 -21.54
C ALA A 19 -6.02 2.09 -21.65
N ALA A 20 -7.05 1.76 -22.42
CA ALA A 20 -8.26 2.58 -22.52
C ALA A 20 -9.01 2.67 -21.18
N ARG A 21 -9.06 1.59 -20.40
CA ARG A 21 -9.63 1.58 -19.05
C ARG A 21 -8.81 2.44 -18.10
N GLU A 22 -7.49 2.33 -18.14
CA GLU A 22 -6.59 3.14 -17.34
C GLU A 22 -6.72 4.63 -17.67
N ASP A 23 -6.74 5.00 -18.95
CA ASP A 23 -6.94 6.38 -19.41
C ASP A 23 -8.23 6.99 -18.87
N SER A 24 -9.31 6.20 -18.87
CA SER A 24 -10.60 6.61 -18.32
C SER A 24 -10.58 6.87 -16.81
N MET A 25 -9.63 6.28 -16.07
CA MET A 25 -9.49 6.43 -14.62
C MET A 25 -8.61 7.61 -14.20
N LYS A 26 -7.73 8.10 -15.08
CA LYS A 26 -6.71 9.12 -14.73
C LYS A 26 -7.28 10.38 -14.11
N ALA A 27 -8.33 10.93 -14.71
CA ALA A 27 -8.95 12.15 -14.21
C ALA A 27 -9.48 11.94 -12.79
N TYR A 28 -10.18 10.83 -12.53
CA TYR A 28 -10.70 10.54 -11.20
C TYR A 28 -9.59 10.25 -10.19
N ALA A 29 -8.52 9.54 -10.60
CA ALA A 29 -7.34 9.33 -9.77
C ALA A 29 -6.64 10.64 -9.38
N PHE A 30 -6.66 11.64 -10.24
CA PHE A 30 -6.15 12.98 -9.98
C PHE A 30 -7.11 13.77 -9.07
N ASP A 31 -8.40 13.80 -9.40
CA ASP A 31 -9.40 14.63 -8.73
C ASP A 31 -9.63 14.21 -7.27
N MET A 32 -9.55 12.91 -6.92
CA MET A 32 -9.72 12.46 -5.53
C MET A 32 -8.68 13.05 -4.55
N VAL A 33 -7.55 13.56 -5.07
CA VAL A 33 -6.50 14.22 -4.29
C VAL A 33 -6.51 15.73 -4.49
N ASN A 34 -6.77 16.21 -5.71
CA ASN A 34 -6.50 17.57 -6.12
C ASN A 34 -7.74 18.44 -6.37
N ALA A 35 -8.94 17.86 -6.49
CA ALA A 35 -10.15 18.67 -6.67
C ALA A 35 -10.37 19.61 -5.47
N HIS A 36 -10.81 20.84 -5.76
CA HIS A 36 -11.00 21.87 -4.75
C HIS A 36 -12.08 21.47 -3.74
N GLU A 37 -13.23 21.04 -4.23
CA GLU A 37 -14.38 20.70 -3.39
C GLU A 37 -14.30 19.27 -2.85
N ALA A 38 -14.55 19.09 -1.56
CA ALA A 38 -14.57 17.77 -0.92
C ALA A 38 -15.56 16.81 -1.59
N ALA A 39 -16.74 17.30 -1.98
CA ALA A 39 -17.76 16.49 -2.66
C ALA A 39 -17.25 15.93 -4.00
N GLU A 40 -16.44 16.69 -4.73
CA GLU A 40 -15.82 16.23 -5.97
C GLU A 40 -14.77 15.17 -5.71
N ARG A 41 -13.93 15.35 -4.68
CA ARG A 41 -12.94 14.34 -4.26
C ARG A 41 -13.61 13.01 -3.87
N PHE A 42 -14.69 13.06 -3.08
CA PHE A 42 -15.44 11.86 -2.69
C PHE A 42 -16.09 11.16 -3.89
N ARG A 43 -16.66 11.94 -4.82
CA ARG A 43 -17.24 11.41 -6.05
C ARG A 43 -16.16 10.74 -6.90
N ALA A 44 -15.03 11.40 -7.08
CA ALA A 44 -13.90 10.90 -7.87
C ALA A 44 -13.35 9.60 -7.30
N ASP A 45 -13.10 9.51 -5.98
CA ASP A 45 -12.67 8.29 -5.30
C ASP A 45 -13.65 7.13 -5.50
N SER A 46 -14.95 7.39 -5.33
CA SER A 46 -15.99 6.38 -5.53
C SER A 46 -16.05 5.86 -6.97
N ILE A 47 -15.87 6.74 -7.95
CA ILE A 47 -15.86 6.34 -9.38
C ILE A 47 -14.56 5.59 -9.68
N PHE A 48 -13.42 6.14 -9.28
CA PHE A 48 -12.10 5.52 -9.45
C PHE A 48 -12.07 4.10 -8.90
N THR A 49 -12.48 3.90 -7.66
CA THR A 49 -12.50 2.58 -7.01
C THR A 49 -13.32 1.56 -7.79
N ARG A 50 -14.52 1.95 -8.26
CA ARG A 50 -15.36 1.05 -9.07
C ARG A 50 -14.74 0.71 -10.43
N MET A 51 -14.09 1.70 -11.07
CA MET A 51 -13.42 1.49 -12.36
C MET A 51 -12.21 0.60 -12.21
N LEU A 52 -11.38 0.83 -11.17
CA LEU A 52 -10.21 0.00 -10.87
C LEU A 52 -10.65 -1.46 -10.63
N VAL A 53 -11.63 -1.70 -9.76
CA VAL A 53 -12.14 -3.06 -9.52
C VAL A 53 -12.66 -3.73 -10.79
N ARG A 54 -13.33 -2.97 -11.68
CA ARG A 54 -13.79 -3.51 -12.98
C ARG A 54 -12.60 -3.88 -13.87
N ALA A 55 -11.57 -3.05 -13.93
CA ALA A 55 -10.37 -3.35 -14.69
C ALA A 55 -9.62 -4.57 -14.12
N LEU A 56 -9.55 -4.70 -12.78
CA LEU A 56 -8.92 -5.85 -12.14
C LEU A 56 -9.67 -7.18 -12.34
N LYS A 57 -10.98 -7.14 -12.71
CA LYS A 57 -11.76 -8.34 -13.05
C LYS A 57 -11.43 -8.92 -14.41
N GLU A 58 -10.75 -8.16 -15.28
CA GLU A 58 -10.32 -8.70 -16.56
C GLU A 58 -9.32 -9.84 -16.32
N LYS A 59 -9.48 -10.89 -17.09
CA LYS A 59 -8.62 -12.06 -16.96
C LYS A 59 -7.16 -11.67 -17.21
N HIS A 60 -6.26 -12.12 -16.34
CA HIS A 60 -4.83 -11.76 -16.38
C HIS A 60 -4.52 -10.27 -16.14
N ALA A 61 -5.45 -9.49 -15.57
CA ALA A 61 -5.22 -8.08 -15.23
C ALA A 61 -4.00 -7.87 -14.30
N PHE A 62 -3.59 -8.88 -13.55
CA PHE A 62 -2.39 -8.83 -12.72
C PHE A 62 -1.14 -8.42 -13.50
N SER A 63 -1.03 -8.81 -14.77
CA SER A 63 0.13 -8.50 -15.62
C SER A 63 0.14 -7.06 -16.16
N TYR A 64 -0.97 -6.32 -16.04
CA TYR A 64 -1.04 -4.94 -16.53
C TYR A 64 -0.65 -3.95 -15.41
N PRO A 65 0.36 -3.08 -15.62
CA PRO A 65 1.00 -2.34 -14.53
C PRO A 65 0.23 -1.12 -14.03
N PHE A 66 -0.65 -0.51 -14.82
CA PHE A 66 -1.35 0.76 -14.53
C PHE A 66 -0.40 1.94 -14.28
N ASP A 67 0.66 2.06 -15.08
CA ASP A 67 1.76 3.02 -14.86
C ASP A 67 1.36 4.50 -14.97
N SER A 68 0.25 4.77 -15.64
CA SER A 68 -0.25 6.14 -15.80
C SER A 68 -1.02 6.67 -14.58
N LEU A 69 -1.39 5.82 -13.62
CA LEU A 69 -2.09 6.22 -12.40
C LEU A 69 -1.11 6.73 -11.34
N GLN A 70 -0.58 7.94 -11.51
CA GLN A 70 0.53 8.48 -10.73
C GLN A 70 0.15 8.87 -9.28
N THR A 71 -1.13 9.11 -9.00
CA THR A 71 -1.61 9.50 -7.67
C THR A 71 -1.86 8.33 -6.74
N ILE A 72 -1.65 7.09 -7.19
CA ILE A 72 -1.78 5.89 -6.39
C ILE A 72 -0.47 5.10 -6.34
N SER A 73 -0.21 4.45 -5.24
CA SER A 73 0.88 3.47 -5.15
C SER A 73 0.45 2.12 -5.72
N ARG A 74 1.35 1.47 -6.47
CA ARG A 74 1.17 0.17 -7.11
C ARG A 74 2.48 -0.61 -6.97
N LEU A 75 2.52 -1.49 -6.00
CA LEU A 75 3.73 -2.24 -5.69
C LEU A 75 3.51 -3.74 -5.93
N TYR A 76 4.40 -4.35 -6.69
CA TYR A 76 4.46 -5.80 -6.81
C TYR A 76 5.33 -6.38 -5.70
N ALA A 77 4.91 -7.52 -5.15
CA ALA A 77 5.79 -8.33 -4.32
C ALA A 77 7.02 -8.76 -5.13
N PRO A 78 8.23 -8.82 -4.53
CA PRO A 78 9.44 -9.21 -5.24
C PRO A 78 9.35 -10.58 -5.92
N ASP A 79 8.57 -11.50 -5.36
CA ASP A 79 8.30 -12.82 -5.93
C ASP A 79 7.07 -12.87 -6.85
N SER A 80 6.49 -11.72 -7.16
CA SER A 80 5.32 -11.58 -8.02
C SER A 80 4.09 -12.39 -7.56
N SER A 81 4.01 -12.77 -6.27
CA SER A 81 2.87 -13.53 -5.73
C SER A 81 1.62 -12.69 -5.55
N PHE A 82 1.77 -11.39 -5.36
CA PHE A 82 0.69 -10.40 -5.29
C PHE A 82 1.19 -9.02 -5.71
N ARG A 83 0.25 -8.08 -5.86
CA ARG A 83 0.53 -6.64 -5.84
C ARG A 83 -0.40 -5.92 -4.87
N ILE A 84 0.04 -4.78 -4.37
CA ILE A 84 -0.72 -3.94 -3.47
C ILE A 84 -0.93 -2.57 -4.10
N PHE A 85 -2.17 -2.11 -4.07
CA PHE A 85 -2.56 -0.75 -4.41
C PHE A 85 -2.85 0.00 -3.14
N THR A 86 -2.36 1.23 -3.00
CA THR A 86 -2.75 2.12 -1.91
C THR A 86 -2.86 3.55 -2.40
N TRP A 87 -3.88 4.26 -1.95
CA TRP A 87 -4.11 5.67 -2.24
C TRP A 87 -4.82 6.35 -1.09
N GLN A 88 -4.81 7.68 -1.12
CA GLN A 88 -5.52 8.47 -0.12
C GLN A 88 -6.58 9.36 -0.77
N LEU A 89 -7.65 9.54 -0.04
CA LEU A 89 -8.68 10.54 -0.26
C LEU A 89 -8.46 11.68 0.73
N VAL A 90 -8.30 12.89 0.24
CA VAL A 90 -8.27 14.10 1.06
C VAL A 90 -9.72 14.46 1.40
N GLN A 91 -10.14 14.24 2.65
CA GLN A 91 -11.51 14.53 3.07
C GLN A 91 -11.70 16.03 3.33
N ASP A 92 -10.77 16.63 4.08
CA ASP A 92 -10.67 18.06 4.35
C ASP A 92 -9.19 18.45 4.59
N GLU A 93 -8.94 19.67 5.05
CA GLU A 93 -7.57 20.16 5.31
C GLU A 93 -6.83 19.36 6.40
N ALA A 94 -7.54 18.62 7.24
CA ALA A 94 -6.99 17.95 8.41
C ALA A 94 -7.13 16.42 8.36
N THR A 95 -8.03 15.88 7.52
CA THR A 95 -8.39 14.47 7.56
C THR A 95 -8.18 13.77 6.22
N PHE A 96 -7.61 12.58 6.32
CA PHE A 96 -7.27 11.73 5.18
C PHE A 96 -7.85 10.33 5.41
N ARG A 97 -8.44 9.76 4.37
CA ARG A 97 -8.86 8.37 4.36
C ARG A 97 -7.96 7.58 3.42
N ARG A 98 -7.46 6.44 3.88
CA ARG A 98 -6.62 5.58 3.06
C ARG A 98 -7.46 4.45 2.50
N HIS A 99 -7.20 4.12 1.28
CA HIS A 99 -7.81 3.05 0.54
C HIS A 99 -6.73 2.13 -0.01
N GLY A 100 -7.06 0.88 -0.19
CA GLY A 100 -6.13 -0.05 -0.83
C GLY A 100 -6.78 -1.38 -1.16
N ALA A 101 -6.01 -2.20 -1.85
CA ALA A 101 -6.36 -3.57 -2.15
C ALA A 101 -5.10 -4.41 -2.42
N ILE A 102 -5.13 -5.66 -2.02
CA ILE A 102 -4.13 -6.67 -2.42
C ILE A 102 -4.77 -7.53 -3.51
N GLN A 103 -4.18 -7.56 -4.69
CA GLN A 103 -4.52 -8.48 -5.76
C GLN A 103 -3.50 -9.62 -5.79
N MET A 104 -3.99 -10.85 -5.65
CA MET A 104 -3.14 -12.04 -5.77
C MET A 104 -2.86 -12.38 -7.23
N ASN A 105 -1.68 -12.92 -7.49
CA ASN A 105 -1.36 -13.51 -8.78
C ASN A 105 -1.89 -14.94 -8.82
N THR A 106 -2.89 -15.18 -9.66
CA THR A 106 -3.51 -16.50 -9.82
C THR A 106 -3.06 -17.17 -11.12
N ALA A 107 -2.86 -18.47 -11.09
CA ALA A 107 -2.38 -19.22 -12.24
C ALA A 107 -3.35 -19.18 -13.45
N ASP A 108 -4.67 -19.11 -13.16
CA ASP A 108 -5.72 -19.05 -14.18
C ASP A 108 -6.06 -17.63 -14.63
N GLY A 109 -5.44 -16.60 -14.01
CA GLY A 109 -5.66 -15.18 -14.27
C GLY A 109 -6.98 -14.63 -13.69
N SER A 110 -7.69 -15.41 -12.85
CA SER A 110 -8.89 -14.95 -12.17
C SER A 110 -8.56 -13.93 -11.06
N LEU A 111 -9.53 -13.08 -10.72
CA LEU A 111 -9.36 -12.10 -9.66
C LEU A 111 -9.51 -12.73 -8.27
N VAL A 112 -8.45 -12.65 -7.47
CA VAL A 112 -8.51 -12.78 -6.01
C VAL A 112 -8.05 -11.46 -5.42
N LEU A 113 -8.96 -10.75 -4.76
CA LEU A 113 -8.77 -9.39 -4.28
C LEU A 113 -9.14 -9.29 -2.79
N TYR A 114 -8.25 -8.71 -2.00
CA TYR A 114 -8.47 -8.34 -0.60
C TYR A 114 -8.56 -6.82 -0.49
N PRO A 115 -9.76 -6.21 -0.39
CA PRO A 115 -9.89 -4.80 -0.07
C PRO A 115 -9.25 -4.48 1.27
N LEU A 116 -8.54 -3.36 1.37
CA LEU A 116 -7.94 -2.86 2.61
C LEU A 116 -8.87 -1.80 3.20
N LEU A 117 -9.49 -2.13 4.33
CA LEU A 117 -10.44 -1.23 5.00
C LEU A 117 -9.70 -0.48 6.13
N ASP A 118 -9.46 0.81 5.91
CA ASP A 118 -8.80 1.67 6.90
C ASP A 118 -9.64 1.79 8.18
N LYS A 119 -9.14 1.20 9.25
CA LYS A 119 -9.70 1.23 10.61
C LYS A 119 -8.74 1.87 11.62
N THR A 120 -7.75 2.63 11.15
CA THR A 120 -6.72 3.24 12.00
C THR A 120 -7.30 3.96 13.23
N GLN A 121 -8.41 4.67 13.06
CA GLN A 121 -9.04 5.43 14.16
C GLN A 121 -9.77 4.54 15.19
N LEU A 122 -10.01 3.27 14.88
CA LEU A 122 -10.73 2.33 15.75
C LEU A 122 -9.80 1.36 16.48
N ILE A 123 -8.50 1.38 16.17
CA ILE A 123 -7.50 0.51 16.77
C ILE A 123 -6.81 1.27 17.89
N GLU A 124 -7.04 0.87 19.13
CA GLU A 124 -6.52 1.54 20.32
C GLU A 124 -4.98 1.49 20.42
N ASP A 125 -4.39 0.33 20.16
CA ASP A 125 -2.93 0.12 20.23
C ASP A 125 -2.37 -0.31 18.87
N ILE A 126 -2.21 0.67 18.00
CA ILE A 126 -1.70 0.46 16.64
C ILE A 126 -0.30 -0.22 16.63
N GLN A 127 0.54 0.09 17.61
CA GLN A 127 1.91 -0.42 17.65
C GLN A 127 1.97 -1.93 17.91
N ASN A 128 1.02 -2.48 18.67
CA ASN A 128 1.01 -3.89 19.07
C ASN A 128 -0.10 -4.71 18.41
N ALA A 129 -1.09 -4.06 17.77
CA ALA A 129 -2.18 -4.77 17.12
C ALA A 129 -1.71 -5.64 15.96
N ILE A 130 -2.17 -6.87 15.90
CA ILE A 130 -2.09 -7.73 14.71
C ILE A 130 -3.44 -7.63 14.01
N THR A 131 -3.44 -7.23 12.75
CA THR A 131 -4.64 -6.87 12.01
C THR A 131 -4.72 -7.65 10.69
N ASN A 132 -5.80 -7.45 9.96
CA ASN A 132 -6.06 -8.09 8.66
C ASN A 132 -6.49 -7.02 7.63
N ASN A 133 -6.94 -7.44 6.47
CA ASN A 133 -7.40 -6.53 5.44
C ASN A 133 -8.70 -5.76 5.79
N GLU A 134 -9.54 -6.29 6.70
CA GLU A 134 -10.79 -5.63 7.13
C GLU A 134 -10.57 -4.66 8.30
N GLU A 135 -9.44 -4.79 8.98
CA GLU A 135 -9.00 -3.93 10.08
C GLU A 135 -7.60 -3.35 9.79
N TRP A 136 -7.42 -2.88 8.58
CA TRP A 136 -6.12 -2.39 8.13
C TRP A 136 -5.76 -1.05 8.78
N VAL A 137 -4.48 -0.92 9.18
CA VAL A 137 -3.89 0.36 9.60
C VAL A 137 -3.42 1.09 8.35
N GLY A 138 -4.18 2.09 7.92
CA GLY A 138 -4.00 2.77 6.65
C GLY A 138 -2.61 3.39 6.46
N ALA A 139 -2.00 3.11 5.31
CA ALA A 139 -0.74 3.72 4.87
C ALA A 139 -0.64 3.70 3.34
N ILE A 140 0.14 4.62 2.78
CA ILE A 140 0.53 4.59 1.38
C ILE A 140 1.90 3.92 1.30
N TYR A 141 1.94 2.69 0.81
CA TYR A 141 3.20 1.95 0.73
C TYR A 141 4.03 2.38 -0.47
N TYR A 142 5.34 2.50 -0.28
CA TYR A 142 6.28 2.88 -1.33
C TYR A 142 7.42 1.87 -1.54
N LYS A 143 7.57 0.86 -0.67
CA LYS A 143 8.53 -0.24 -0.82
C LYS A 143 7.99 -1.52 -0.20
N ILE A 144 8.26 -2.65 -0.86
CA ILE A 144 8.07 -4.01 -0.33
C ILE A 144 9.44 -4.68 -0.31
N ILE A 145 9.80 -5.27 0.83
CA ILE A 145 11.02 -6.04 1.03
C ILE A 145 10.59 -7.45 1.41
N GLN A 146 11.01 -8.44 0.65
CA GLN A 146 10.68 -9.84 0.93
C GLN A 146 11.79 -10.50 1.74
N THR A 147 11.40 -11.21 2.78
CA THR A 147 12.26 -12.12 3.56
C THR A 147 11.60 -13.48 3.71
N SER A 148 12.39 -14.48 4.07
CA SER A 148 11.87 -15.84 4.33
C SER A 148 12.47 -16.37 5.64
N PHE A 149 11.62 -16.95 6.45
CA PHE A 149 12.03 -17.62 7.68
C PHE A 149 11.20 -18.89 7.90
N GLN A 150 11.84 -20.01 8.17
CA GLN A 150 11.17 -21.32 8.37
C GLN A 150 10.17 -21.66 7.26
N ASN A 151 10.54 -21.49 6.01
CA ASN A 151 9.71 -21.70 4.81
C ASN A 151 8.45 -20.81 4.71
N LYS A 152 8.35 -19.78 5.55
CA LYS A 152 7.30 -18.75 5.45
C LYS A 152 7.88 -17.49 4.84
N LYS A 153 7.09 -16.85 3.98
CA LYS A 153 7.44 -15.55 3.37
C LYS A 153 6.83 -14.42 4.19
N PHE A 154 7.61 -13.38 4.37
CA PHE A 154 7.23 -12.15 5.03
C PHE A 154 7.57 -10.98 4.11
N TYR A 155 6.71 -9.97 4.09
CA TYR A 155 6.84 -8.80 3.24
C TYR A 155 6.84 -7.55 4.12
N THR A 156 8.02 -6.99 4.34
CA THR A 156 8.14 -5.74 5.08
C THR A 156 7.73 -4.59 4.19
N LEU A 157 6.72 -3.85 4.61
CA LEU A 157 6.14 -2.71 3.91
C LEU A 157 6.66 -1.42 4.52
N LEU A 158 7.24 -0.55 3.68
CA LEU A 158 7.54 0.82 4.07
C LEU A 158 6.45 1.72 3.53
N GLY A 159 5.84 2.50 4.42
CA GLY A 159 4.72 3.35 4.06
C GLY A 159 4.74 4.70 4.77
N TYR A 160 3.90 5.61 4.28
CA TYR A 160 3.63 6.87 4.95
C TYR A 160 2.13 7.08 5.14
N ASP A 161 1.81 7.95 6.08
CA ASP A 161 0.48 8.36 6.44
C ASP A 161 0.51 9.87 6.68
N GLU A 162 -0.31 10.61 5.95
CA GLU A 162 -0.46 12.07 6.13
C GLU A 162 -0.95 12.46 7.53
N ASN A 163 -1.44 11.49 8.30
CA ASN A 163 -1.84 11.55 9.69
C ASN A 163 -2.80 12.72 10.03
N SER A 164 -2.28 13.94 10.07
CA SER A 164 -3.05 15.15 10.41
C SER A 164 -2.51 16.39 9.70
N PHE A 165 -3.15 17.54 9.92
CA PHE A 165 -2.62 18.82 9.44
C PHE A 165 -1.30 19.24 10.15
N ARG A 166 -0.97 18.63 11.31
CA ARG A 166 0.22 18.97 12.10
C ARG A 166 1.39 18.02 11.87
N SER A 167 1.12 16.77 11.50
CA SER A 167 2.15 15.74 11.45
C SER A 167 1.94 14.75 10.32
N THR A 168 3.03 14.16 9.91
CA THR A 168 3.11 13.01 8.99
C THR A 168 3.76 11.85 9.73
N LYS A 169 3.33 10.62 9.43
CA LYS A 169 3.95 9.39 9.94
C LYS A 169 4.61 8.61 8.82
N LYS A 170 5.74 8.02 9.14
CA LYS A 170 6.28 6.90 8.34
C LYS A 170 6.23 5.63 9.16
N ARG A 171 5.95 4.52 8.47
CA ARG A 171 5.69 3.23 9.13
C ARG A 171 6.44 2.11 8.45
N ILE A 172 6.87 1.17 9.30
CA ILE A 172 7.35 -0.14 8.90
C ILE A 172 6.38 -1.16 9.49
N GLU A 173 5.82 -2.00 8.66
CA GLU A 173 5.01 -3.14 9.12
C GLU A 173 5.27 -4.38 8.27
N VAL A 174 4.91 -5.54 8.78
CA VAL A 174 5.12 -6.81 8.09
C VAL A 174 3.78 -7.39 7.67
N LEU A 175 3.64 -7.64 6.36
CA LEU A 175 2.56 -8.41 5.77
C LEU A 175 2.99 -9.88 5.66
N SER A 176 2.13 -10.77 6.07
CA SER A 176 2.24 -12.20 5.83
C SER A 176 0.88 -12.76 5.40
N PHE A 177 0.87 -14.02 4.96
CA PHE A 177 -0.38 -14.70 4.61
C PHE A 177 -0.57 -15.94 5.48
N ASN A 178 -1.73 -16.02 6.13
CA ASN A 178 -2.15 -17.19 6.89
C ASN A 178 -3.37 -17.82 6.21
N ASN A 179 -3.24 -19.08 5.78
CA ASN A 179 -4.28 -19.75 4.98
C ASN A 179 -4.76 -18.91 3.78
N GLY A 180 -3.82 -18.25 3.11
CA GLY A 180 -4.09 -17.38 1.95
C GLY A 180 -4.64 -15.98 2.29
N LYS A 181 -4.99 -15.68 3.53
CA LYS A 181 -5.52 -14.38 3.95
C LYS A 181 -4.40 -13.46 4.47
N PRO A 182 -4.42 -12.16 4.14
CA PRO A 182 -3.41 -11.21 4.59
C PRO A 182 -3.51 -10.95 6.10
N VAL A 183 -2.34 -10.91 6.74
CA VAL A 183 -2.16 -10.56 8.15
C VAL A 183 -1.09 -9.48 8.23
N PHE A 184 -1.39 -8.37 8.89
CA PHE A 184 -0.50 -7.24 9.08
C PHE A 184 -0.02 -7.18 10.53
N GLY A 185 1.30 -7.05 10.72
CA GLY A 185 1.93 -7.03 12.03
C GLY A 185 2.31 -8.42 12.54
N GLY A 186 2.89 -8.43 13.73
CA GLY A 186 3.41 -9.60 14.42
C GLY A 186 4.59 -9.18 15.33
N PRO A 187 5.15 -10.07 16.14
CA PRO A 187 6.24 -9.74 17.08
C PRO A 187 7.59 -9.59 16.34
N PHE A 188 7.67 -8.60 15.44
CA PHE A 188 8.82 -8.45 14.54
C PHE A 188 9.80 -7.35 14.92
N PHE A 189 9.41 -6.38 15.76
CA PHE A 189 10.22 -5.22 16.10
C PHE A 189 10.69 -5.32 17.54
N SER A 190 11.94 -5.72 17.75
CA SER A 190 12.61 -5.84 19.05
C SER A 190 13.56 -4.66 19.26
N PHE A 191 13.63 -4.16 20.49
CA PHE A 191 14.46 -3.03 20.91
C PHE A 191 15.43 -3.45 22.00
N GLU A 192 15.95 -4.66 21.95
CA GLU A 192 16.82 -5.26 22.99
C GLU A 192 18.07 -4.42 23.32
N LYS A 193 18.55 -3.66 22.33
CA LYS A 193 19.71 -2.76 22.51
C LYS A 193 19.32 -1.35 22.96
N ASP A 194 18.02 -1.06 23.09
CA ASP A 194 17.52 0.23 23.58
C ASP A 194 17.52 0.22 25.11
N SER A 195 18.11 1.25 25.72
CA SER A 195 18.11 1.44 27.17
C SER A 195 16.70 1.55 27.78
N LEU A 196 15.69 1.83 26.97
CA LEU A 196 14.29 2.00 27.40
C LEU A 196 13.52 0.67 27.57
N HIS A 197 14.13 -0.48 27.27
CA HIS A 197 13.51 -1.82 27.42
C HIS A 197 12.09 -1.91 26.85
N LYS A 198 11.90 -1.37 25.63
CA LYS A 198 10.59 -1.41 24.98
C LYS A 198 10.15 -2.85 24.69
N PRO A 199 8.87 -3.17 24.84
CA PRO A 199 8.35 -4.47 24.43
C PRO A 199 8.50 -4.68 22.92
N VAL A 200 8.47 -5.93 22.49
CA VAL A 200 8.39 -6.29 21.07
C VAL A 200 7.10 -5.75 20.48
N GLN A 201 7.20 -5.07 19.35
CA GLN A 201 6.07 -4.42 18.69
C GLN A 201 5.70 -5.10 17.37
N ALA A 202 4.45 -4.91 16.96
CA ALA A 202 3.95 -5.39 15.67
C ALA A 202 4.23 -4.41 14.52
N ARG A 203 4.46 -3.13 14.83
CA ARG A 203 4.79 -2.07 13.87
C ARG A 203 5.80 -1.11 14.48
N PHE A 204 6.56 -0.47 13.60
CA PHE A 204 7.41 0.66 13.95
C PHE A 204 6.93 1.91 13.20
N SER A 205 6.86 3.04 13.90
CA SER A 205 6.47 4.32 13.28
C SER A 205 7.30 5.45 13.83
N ILE A 206 7.61 6.41 12.96
CA ILE A 206 8.12 7.72 13.32
C ILE A 206 7.07 8.77 12.94
N GLU A 207 6.86 9.75 13.80
CA GLU A 207 5.97 10.89 13.56
C GLU A 207 6.78 12.17 13.62
N TYR A 208 6.58 13.04 12.63
CA TYR A 208 7.30 14.31 12.50
C TYR A 208 6.37 15.42 12.06
N LYS A 209 6.76 16.67 12.28
CA LYS A 209 5.98 17.86 11.91
C LYS A 209 5.66 17.86 10.42
N LYS A 210 4.51 18.43 10.05
CA LYS A 210 4.04 18.49 8.66
C LYS A 210 4.99 19.23 7.71
N ASP A 211 5.66 20.26 8.22
CA ASP A 211 6.68 21.05 7.52
C ASP A 211 8.09 20.47 7.63
N GLY A 212 8.25 19.39 8.42
CA GLY A 212 9.49 18.65 8.55
C GLY A 212 9.66 17.58 7.48
N ASN A 213 10.81 16.94 7.51
CA ASN A 213 11.10 15.79 6.68
C ASN A 213 11.76 14.70 7.51
N ALA A 214 11.30 13.46 7.34
CA ALA A 214 11.95 12.30 7.91
C ALA A 214 11.97 11.16 6.90
N SER A 215 13.00 10.33 6.95
CA SER A 215 13.22 9.24 5.99
C SER A 215 13.13 7.88 6.66
N ILE A 216 12.51 6.93 5.98
CA ILE A 216 12.68 5.49 6.19
C ILE A 216 12.97 4.91 4.82
N LYS A 217 14.14 4.28 4.65
CA LYS A 217 14.63 3.73 3.39
C LYS A 217 15.15 2.32 3.60
N TYR A 218 15.08 1.51 2.57
CA TYR A 218 15.80 0.24 2.52
C TYR A 218 17.09 0.43 1.72
N ASP A 219 18.20 0.10 2.32
CA ASP A 219 19.49 0.04 1.66
C ASP A 219 19.73 -1.40 1.20
N GLU A 220 19.75 -1.59 -0.12
CA GLU A 220 19.89 -2.92 -0.73
C GLU A 220 21.30 -3.50 -0.58
N GLU A 221 22.34 -2.64 -0.51
CA GLU A 221 23.73 -3.08 -0.35
C GLU A 221 23.98 -3.57 1.07
N LEU A 222 23.46 -2.84 2.06
CA LEU A 222 23.59 -3.20 3.46
C LEU A 222 22.54 -4.23 3.92
N GLY A 223 21.46 -4.43 3.16
CA GLY A 223 20.34 -5.27 3.56
C GLY A 223 19.60 -4.75 4.79
N MET A 224 19.60 -3.42 5.00
CA MET A 224 19.10 -2.78 6.22
C MET A 224 18.06 -1.71 5.91
N ILE A 225 17.14 -1.50 6.87
CA ILE A 225 16.26 -0.34 6.86
C ILE A 225 16.93 0.77 7.67
N ILE A 226 17.13 1.90 7.03
CA ILE A 226 17.71 3.10 7.62
C ILE A 226 16.62 4.12 7.83
N PHE A 227 16.56 4.72 9.02
CA PHE A 227 15.59 5.75 9.35
C PHE A 227 16.21 6.86 10.18
N ASP A 228 15.62 8.05 10.10
CA ASP A 228 16.08 9.21 10.84
C ASP A 228 15.70 9.08 12.32
N HIS A 229 16.66 9.40 13.17
CA HIS A 229 16.42 9.54 14.61
C HIS A 229 15.80 10.91 14.87
N LEU A 230 14.56 10.89 15.40
CA LEU A 230 13.84 12.11 15.72
C LEU A 230 14.07 12.49 17.19
N ILE A 231 14.42 13.74 17.42
CA ILE A 231 14.56 14.32 18.76
C ILE A 231 13.38 15.27 18.98
N SER A 232 12.74 15.18 20.15
CA SER A 232 11.70 16.13 20.54
C SER A 232 12.31 17.50 20.79
N GLU A 233 11.71 18.55 20.23
CA GLU A 233 12.15 19.94 20.51
C GLU A 233 11.94 20.35 21.97
N ASN A 234 11.13 19.60 22.75
CA ASN A 234 10.75 19.93 24.12
C ASN A 234 11.56 19.16 25.17
N ASN A 235 12.71 18.60 24.82
CA ASN A 235 13.65 18.08 25.80
C ASN A 235 14.42 19.26 26.44
N GLN A 236 13.73 20.01 27.29
CA GLN A 236 14.31 20.77 28.39
C GLN A 236 14.02 20.05 29.69
#